data_e973ebefda34c08c3c455787f17ebd06
#
_entry.id   e973ebefda34c08c3c455787f17ebd06
#
_cell.length_a   1.000
_cell.length_b   1.000
_cell.length_c   1.000
_cell.angle_alpha   90.00
_cell.angle_beta   90.00
_cell.angle_gamma   90.00
#
_symmetry.space_group_name_H-M   'P 1'
#
loop_
_entity.id
_entity.type
_entity.pdbx_description
1 polymer ?
#
loop_
_entity_poly.entity_id
_entity_poly.type
_entity_poly.pdbx_seq_one_letter_code
_entity_poly.pdbx_strand_id
1 'polypeptide(L)'
;MADSYNEFAYVYDELMDAVPYEEWCERIVGAIDTYGITKRVREPGDPEAFEEESFDLAEPTQEELLESERNLVVDLGCGTGTVTEMLYSEGFDMIGIDNSEEMLEIAMEKKCESGSEVLYLNQDMLELELFSTVGTVISVCDSLNYLVGENDLETVFSLVYQEDI
;
A
#
# COMPACT_ATOMS: atom_id res chain seq x y z
N MET A 1 -22.76 5.48 18.58
CA MET A 1 -21.65 4.51 18.54
C MET A 1 -20.66 4.75 17.37
N ALA A 2 -20.98 5.59 16.40
CA ALA A 2 -20.05 5.99 15.33
C ALA A 2 -18.94 6.96 15.80
N ASP A 3 -19.23 7.82 16.80
CA ASP A 3 -18.27 8.84 17.27
C ASP A 3 -17.00 8.29 17.96
N SER A 4 -17.06 7.07 18.52
CA SER A 4 -15.91 6.53 19.28
C SER A 4 -14.82 5.90 18.39
N TYR A 5 -15.15 5.51 17.16
CA TYR A 5 -14.18 4.99 16.20
C TYR A 5 -13.42 6.11 15.49
N ASN A 6 -14.10 7.22 15.15
CA ASN A 6 -13.45 8.40 14.60
C ASN A 6 -12.38 8.96 15.56
N GLU A 7 -12.69 9.05 16.88
CA GLU A 7 -11.72 9.48 17.88
C GLU A 7 -10.52 8.50 17.98
N PHE A 8 -10.72 7.20 17.74
CA PHE A 8 -9.65 6.21 17.79
C PHE A 8 -8.65 6.36 16.64
N ALA A 9 -9.12 6.56 15.41
CA ALA A 9 -8.25 6.73 14.25
C ALA A 9 -7.30 7.94 14.42
N TYR A 10 -7.81 9.06 14.94
CA TYR A 10 -7.00 10.26 15.20
C TYR A 10 -5.95 10.08 16.29
N VAL A 11 -6.24 9.29 17.33
CA VAL A 11 -5.26 9.02 18.39
C VAL A 11 -4.39 7.80 18.10
N TYR A 12 -4.70 7.05 17.06
CA TYR A 12 -3.97 5.83 16.70
C TYR A 12 -2.49 6.12 16.44
N ASP A 13 -2.19 7.14 15.65
CA ASP A 13 -0.82 7.51 15.35
C ASP A 13 -0.05 7.98 16.60
N GLU A 14 -0.71 8.68 17.53
CA GLU A 14 -0.11 9.06 18.82
C GLU A 14 0.19 7.83 19.69
N LEU A 15 -0.70 6.83 19.69
CA LEU A 15 -0.49 5.57 20.41
C LEU A 15 0.65 4.75 19.79
N MET A 16 0.83 4.89 18.48
CA MET A 16 1.85 4.20 17.69
C MET A 16 3.17 4.98 17.59
N ASP A 17 3.31 6.12 18.29
CA ASP A 17 4.51 6.99 18.25
C ASP A 17 5.79 6.27 18.68
N ALA A 18 5.68 5.21 19.49
CA ALA A 18 6.80 4.38 19.93
C ALA A 18 7.16 3.24 18.93
N VAL A 19 6.41 3.07 17.85
CA VAL A 19 6.68 2.04 16.85
C VAL A 19 7.85 2.45 15.98
N PRO A 20 8.86 1.59 15.80
CA PRO A 20 10.03 1.91 14.98
C PRO A 20 9.71 1.74 13.48
N TYR A 21 8.83 2.60 12.94
CA TYR A 21 8.39 2.54 11.55
C TYR A 21 9.55 2.64 10.56
N GLU A 22 10.58 3.45 10.86
CA GLU A 22 11.76 3.58 10.02
C GLU A 22 12.48 2.23 9.86
N GLU A 23 12.71 1.51 10.98
CA GLU A 23 13.34 0.19 10.94
C GLU A 23 12.48 -0.83 10.19
N TRP A 24 11.16 -0.76 10.31
CA TRP A 24 10.26 -1.64 9.59
C TRP A 24 10.29 -1.35 8.09
N CYS A 25 10.26 -0.07 7.72
CA CYS A 25 10.38 0.36 6.33
C CYS A 25 11.70 -0.14 5.72
N GLU A 26 12.84 0.05 6.39
CA GLU A 26 14.15 -0.46 5.94
C GLU A 26 14.13 -1.99 5.72
N ARG A 27 13.49 -2.75 6.61
CA ARG A 27 13.37 -4.21 6.48
C ARG A 27 12.49 -4.62 5.32
N ILE A 28 11.36 -3.93 5.11
CA ILE A 28 10.45 -4.18 3.98
C ILE A 28 11.17 -3.89 2.68
N VAL A 29 11.83 -2.72 2.57
CA VAL A 29 12.63 -2.33 1.41
C VAL A 29 13.71 -3.37 1.13
N GLY A 30 14.46 -3.79 2.15
CA GLY A 30 15.48 -4.83 2.02
C GLY A 30 14.93 -6.18 1.56
N ALA A 31 13.72 -6.54 1.98
CA ALA A 31 13.04 -7.76 1.55
C ALA A 31 12.59 -7.66 0.08
N ILE A 32 12.00 -6.53 -0.31
CA ILE A 32 11.60 -6.28 -1.71
C ILE A 32 12.83 -6.32 -2.62
N ASP A 33 13.91 -5.63 -2.25
CA ASP A 33 15.15 -5.57 -3.04
C ASP A 33 15.84 -6.95 -3.16
N THR A 34 15.68 -7.83 -2.15
CA THR A 34 16.36 -9.13 -2.12
C THR A 34 15.56 -10.23 -2.79
N TYR A 35 14.26 -10.26 -2.58
CA TYR A 35 13.39 -11.37 -2.94
C TYR A 35 12.30 -11.00 -3.94
N GLY A 36 11.97 -9.70 -4.05
CA GLY A 36 10.90 -9.21 -4.90
C GLY A 36 11.32 -9.04 -6.35
N ILE A 37 10.32 -8.89 -7.22
CA ILE A 37 10.49 -8.50 -8.63
C ILE A 37 10.20 -7.02 -8.84
N THR A 38 9.58 -6.38 -7.87
CA THR A 38 9.16 -4.98 -7.88
C THR A 38 10.37 -4.05 -7.83
N LYS A 39 10.37 -3.04 -8.69
CA LYS A 39 11.41 -2.01 -8.72
C LYS A 39 10.84 -0.68 -8.28
N ARG A 40 11.70 0.20 -7.79
CA ARG A 40 11.35 1.60 -7.59
C ARG A 40 11.05 2.26 -8.93
N VAL A 41 10.00 3.05 -8.97
CA VAL A 41 9.59 3.83 -10.15
C VAL A 41 10.06 5.28 -10.07
N ARG A 42 10.59 5.68 -8.89
CA ARG A 42 11.09 7.03 -8.61
C ARG A 42 12.36 6.96 -7.76
N GLU A 43 13.15 8.05 -7.78
CA GLU A 43 14.26 8.19 -6.85
C GLU A 43 13.73 8.45 -5.43
N PRO A 44 14.35 7.87 -4.39
CA PRO A 44 13.94 8.10 -3.01
C PRO A 44 13.96 9.60 -2.64
N GLY A 45 12.89 10.08 -2.01
CA GLY A 45 12.76 11.46 -1.57
C GLY A 45 12.35 12.46 -2.66
N ASP A 46 12.08 12.01 -3.88
CA ASP A 46 11.55 12.86 -4.95
C ASP A 46 10.02 12.77 -5.00
N PRO A 47 9.27 13.80 -4.58
CA PRO A 47 7.83 13.82 -4.65
C PRO A 47 7.30 14.10 -6.08
N GLU A 48 8.14 14.66 -6.98
CA GLU A 48 7.72 15.18 -8.28
C GLU A 48 8.06 14.27 -9.46
N ALA A 49 8.33 13.00 -9.24
CA ALA A 49 8.81 12.11 -10.28
C ALA A 49 7.77 11.67 -11.34
N PHE A 50 6.64 12.32 -11.44
CA PHE A 50 6.00 12.49 -12.73
C PHE A 50 6.67 13.69 -13.42
N GLU A 51 7.92 13.50 -13.89
CA GLU A 51 8.35 14.33 -15.00
C GLU A 51 7.21 14.32 -16.01
N GLU A 52 6.83 15.50 -16.51
CA GLU A 52 6.07 15.62 -17.75
C GLU A 52 6.88 14.85 -18.83
N GLU A 53 6.84 13.51 -18.77
CA GLU A 53 7.16 12.72 -19.92
C GLU A 53 6.29 13.31 -21.00
N SER A 54 6.93 13.91 -21.98
CA SER A 54 6.33 14.49 -23.17
C SER A 54 5.18 13.57 -23.53
N PHE A 55 3.95 14.08 -23.42
CA PHE A 55 2.69 13.38 -23.63
C PHE A 55 2.75 12.75 -25.02
N ASP A 56 3.42 11.59 -25.09
CA ASP A 56 3.47 10.78 -26.29
C ASP A 56 2.09 10.14 -26.35
N LEU A 57 1.32 10.55 -27.33
CA LEU A 57 -0.04 10.09 -27.54
C LEU A 57 -0.10 8.58 -27.95
N ALA A 58 1.02 7.88 -27.90
CA ALA A 58 1.08 6.45 -28.13
C ALA A 58 0.47 5.72 -26.93
N GLU A 59 -0.49 4.84 -27.18
CA GLU A 59 -0.98 3.92 -26.15
C GLU A 59 0.18 3.04 -25.66
N PRO A 60 0.33 2.81 -24.34
CA PRO A 60 1.40 1.96 -23.82
C PRO A 60 1.29 0.55 -24.41
N THR A 61 2.41 -0.04 -24.70
CA THR A 61 2.47 -1.43 -25.17
C THR A 61 2.05 -2.39 -24.06
N GLN A 62 1.64 -3.58 -24.41
CA GLN A 62 1.27 -4.62 -23.45
C GLN A 62 2.46 -4.96 -22.52
N GLU A 63 3.69 -4.88 -22.99
CA GLU A 63 4.90 -5.14 -22.19
C GLU A 63 5.13 -4.03 -21.16
N GLU A 64 4.95 -2.76 -21.53
CA GLU A 64 5.04 -1.60 -20.62
C GLU A 64 3.95 -1.65 -19.55
N LEU A 65 2.71 -2.04 -19.91
CA LEU A 65 1.63 -2.22 -18.94
C LEU A 65 1.98 -3.32 -17.93
N LEU A 66 2.46 -4.48 -18.38
CA LEU A 66 2.86 -5.58 -17.51
C LEU A 66 4.06 -5.20 -16.62
N GLU A 67 5.00 -4.40 -17.11
CA GLU A 67 6.12 -3.92 -16.29
C GLU A 67 5.64 -2.95 -15.22
N SER A 68 4.72 -2.03 -15.55
CA SER A 68 4.16 -1.10 -14.57
C SER A 68 3.38 -1.85 -13.48
N GLU A 69 2.56 -2.83 -13.84
CA GLU A 69 1.82 -3.66 -12.90
C GLU A 69 2.75 -4.42 -11.92
N ARG A 70 3.85 -4.99 -12.44
CA ARG A 70 4.87 -5.67 -11.61
C ARG A 70 5.58 -4.74 -10.62
N ASN A 71 5.55 -3.45 -10.83
CA ASN A 71 6.14 -2.46 -9.94
C ASN A 71 5.18 -1.95 -8.87
N LEU A 72 3.88 -2.33 -8.94
CA LEU A 72 2.91 -2.01 -7.90
C LEU A 72 3.19 -2.78 -6.60
N VAL A 73 3.10 -2.07 -5.49
CA VAL A 73 3.16 -2.63 -4.13
C VAL A 73 1.83 -2.36 -3.44
N VAL A 74 1.18 -3.41 -2.96
CA VAL A 74 -0.06 -3.32 -2.18
C VAL A 74 0.26 -3.46 -0.70
N ASP A 75 -0.17 -2.48 0.10
CA ASP A 75 -0.16 -2.53 1.56
C ASP A 75 -1.56 -2.92 2.05
N LEU A 76 -1.70 -4.20 2.45
CA LEU A 76 -2.97 -4.81 2.81
C LEU A 76 -3.23 -4.67 4.31
N GLY A 77 -4.25 -3.90 4.67
CA GLY A 77 -4.51 -3.43 6.03
C GLY A 77 -3.62 -2.22 6.38
N CYS A 78 -3.58 -1.23 5.48
CA CYS A 78 -2.66 -0.09 5.57
C CYS A 78 -2.95 0.87 6.74
N GLY A 79 -4.14 0.79 7.36
CA GLY A 79 -4.56 1.67 8.44
C GLY A 79 -4.48 3.14 8.06
N THR A 80 -3.81 3.94 8.87
CA THR A 80 -3.60 5.38 8.65
C THR A 80 -2.53 5.70 7.60
N GLY A 81 -2.02 4.70 6.88
CA GLY A 81 -1.12 4.86 5.74
C GLY A 81 0.32 5.24 6.08
N THR A 82 0.75 5.17 7.34
CA THR A 82 2.11 5.59 7.74
C THR A 82 3.19 4.82 6.97
N VAL A 83 3.15 3.49 6.97
CA VAL A 83 4.13 2.66 6.23
C VAL A 83 3.97 2.85 4.73
N THR A 84 2.73 2.95 4.25
CA THR A 84 2.42 3.17 2.83
C THR A 84 3.08 4.45 2.30
N GLU A 85 2.93 5.58 3.00
CA GLU A 85 3.54 6.86 2.64
C GLU A 85 5.07 6.82 2.73
N MET A 86 5.64 6.12 3.72
CA MET A 86 7.09 5.93 3.82
C MET A 86 7.65 5.14 2.65
N LEU A 87 7.00 4.05 2.25
CA LEU A 87 7.41 3.26 1.09
C LEU A 87 7.22 4.02 -0.22
N TYR A 88 6.18 4.87 -0.31
CA TYR A 88 6.04 5.78 -1.43
C TYR A 88 7.24 6.74 -1.51
N SER A 89 7.70 7.30 -0.40
CA SER A 89 8.88 8.18 -0.37
C SER A 89 10.20 7.45 -0.70
N GLU A 90 10.25 6.13 -0.51
CA GLU A 90 11.34 5.26 -0.97
C GLU A 90 11.30 4.97 -2.49
N GLY A 91 10.31 5.50 -3.21
CA GLY A 91 10.22 5.42 -4.66
C GLY A 91 9.33 4.29 -5.19
N PHE A 92 8.62 3.57 -4.34
CA PHE A 92 7.68 2.54 -4.79
C PHE A 92 6.35 3.13 -5.24
N ASP A 93 5.68 2.46 -6.17
CA ASP A 93 4.31 2.74 -6.55
C ASP A 93 3.36 1.99 -5.62
N MET A 94 2.52 2.71 -4.87
CA MET A 94 1.83 2.19 -3.70
C MET A 94 0.31 2.20 -3.85
N ILE A 95 -0.31 1.10 -3.45
CA ILE A 95 -1.75 1.00 -3.19
C ILE A 95 -1.94 0.63 -1.72
N GLY A 96 -2.67 1.45 -0.97
CA GLY A 96 -3.07 1.14 0.40
C GLY A 96 -4.51 0.62 0.44
N ILE A 97 -4.74 -0.50 1.09
CA ILE A 97 -6.07 -1.11 1.23
C ILE A 97 -6.39 -1.28 2.72
N ASP A 98 -7.53 -0.78 3.13
CA ASP A 98 -8.07 -0.99 4.48
C ASP A 98 -9.61 -1.05 4.43
N ASN A 99 -10.23 -1.73 5.38
CA ASN A 99 -11.69 -1.81 5.48
C ASN A 99 -12.28 -0.73 6.40
N SER A 100 -11.47 0.07 7.07
CA SER A 100 -11.90 1.18 7.92
C SER A 100 -11.85 2.50 7.15
N GLU A 101 -13.01 3.09 6.90
CA GLU A 101 -13.12 4.42 6.28
C GLU A 101 -12.39 5.47 7.12
N GLU A 102 -12.50 5.39 8.45
CA GLU A 102 -11.89 6.34 9.37
C GLU A 102 -10.35 6.31 9.31
N MET A 103 -9.76 5.12 9.18
CA MET A 103 -8.32 4.98 8.98
C MET A 103 -7.89 5.56 7.63
N LEU A 104 -8.65 5.30 6.58
CA LEU A 104 -8.38 5.82 5.24
C LEU A 104 -8.56 7.34 5.15
N GLU A 105 -9.45 7.95 5.92
CA GLU A 105 -9.55 9.42 6.01
C GLU A 105 -8.22 10.02 6.47
N ILE A 106 -7.59 9.46 7.53
CA ILE A 106 -6.28 9.90 8.00
C ILE A 106 -5.18 9.64 6.95
N ALA A 107 -5.22 8.48 6.29
CA ALA A 107 -4.29 8.17 5.21
C ALA A 107 -4.38 9.18 4.05
N MET A 108 -5.60 9.58 3.68
CA MET A 108 -5.86 10.60 2.67
C MET A 108 -5.39 12.00 3.10
N GLU A 109 -5.49 12.34 4.40
CA GLU A 109 -4.93 13.59 4.94
C GLU A 109 -3.39 13.60 4.77
N LYS A 110 -2.72 12.51 5.16
CA LYS A 110 -1.26 12.35 4.96
C LYS A 110 -0.86 12.43 3.50
N LYS A 111 -1.61 11.80 2.61
CA LYS A 111 -1.42 11.90 1.16
C LYS A 111 -1.49 13.35 0.68
N CYS A 112 -2.49 14.10 1.14
CA CYS A 112 -2.65 15.50 0.76
C CYS A 112 -1.48 16.37 1.28
N GLU A 113 -0.98 16.08 2.48
CA GLU A 113 0.14 16.80 3.09
C GLU A 113 1.48 16.48 2.41
N SER A 114 1.72 15.21 2.08
CA SER A 114 2.94 14.76 1.42
C SER A 114 2.97 15.06 -0.08
N GLY A 115 1.79 15.23 -0.69
CA GLY A 115 1.65 15.32 -2.15
C GLY A 115 1.85 13.97 -2.86
N SER A 116 1.76 12.86 -2.13
CA SER A 116 1.92 11.53 -2.72
C SER A 116 0.77 11.17 -3.67
N GLU A 117 1.02 10.22 -4.56
CA GLU A 117 0.02 9.69 -5.49
C GLU A 117 -0.49 8.29 -5.11
N VAL A 118 -0.26 7.89 -3.85
CA VAL A 118 -0.76 6.63 -3.31
C VAL A 118 -2.26 6.48 -3.61
N LEU A 119 -2.65 5.32 -4.11
CA LEU A 119 -4.07 4.98 -4.28
C LEU A 119 -4.56 4.29 -3.02
N TYR A 120 -5.50 4.91 -2.31
CA TYR A 120 -6.17 4.29 -1.16
C TYR A 120 -7.53 3.72 -1.55
N LEU A 121 -7.78 2.45 -1.20
CA LEU A 121 -9.00 1.72 -1.51
C LEU A 121 -9.65 1.16 -0.24
N ASN A 122 -10.95 1.38 -0.09
CA ASN A 122 -11.73 0.77 0.97
C ASN A 122 -12.20 -0.61 0.52
N GLN A 123 -11.53 -1.68 1.00
CA GLN A 123 -11.87 -3.07 0.72
C GLN A 123 -11.57 -3.95 1.94
N ASP A 124 -12.36 -5.01 2.09
CA ASP A 124 -12.05 -6.10 3.00
C ASP A 124 -11.02 -7.05 2.37
N MET A 125 -9.98 -7.41 3.11
CA MET A 125 -8.94 -8.33 2.60
C MET A 125 -9.47 -9.74 2.33
N LEU A 126 -10.63 -10.11 2.89
CA LEU A 126 -11.32 -11.37 2.58
C LEU A 126 -12.13 -11.33 1.27
N GLU A 127 -12.36 -10.13 0.75
CA GLU A 127 -13.10 -9.89 -0.50
C GLU A 127 -12.24 -9.03 -1.46
N LEU A 128 -10.92 -9.24 -1.42
CA LEU A 128 -9.96 -8.46 -2.20
C LEU A 128 -10.21 -8.61 -3.70
N GLU A 129 -10.37 -7.48 -4.37
CA GLU A 129 -10.46 -7.37 -5.83
C GLU A 129 -9.40 -6.38 -6.32
N LEU A 130 -8.33 -6.90 -6.91
CA LEU A 130 -7.34 -6.09 -7.61
C LEU A 130 -7.65 -6.13 -9.11
N PHE A 131 -7.54 -4.98 -9.79
CA PHE A 131 -7.87 -4.87 -11.21
C PHE A 131 -6.71 -5.23 -12.13
N SER A 132 -5.53 -5.49 -11.56
CA SER A 132 -4.33 -5.85 -12.30
C SER A 132 -3.41 -6.71 -11.44
N THR A 133 -2.46 -7.37 -12.09
CA THR A 133 -1.35 -8.05 -11.42
C THR A 133 -0.53 -7.06 -10.61
N VAL A 134 -0.08 -7.45 -9.42
CA VAL A 134 0.80 -6.63 -8.58
C VAL A 134 2.10 -7.38 -8.30
N GLY A 135 3.21 -6.64 -8.19
CA GLY A 135 4.51 -7.27 -7.99
C GLY A 135 4.78 -7.70 -6.56
N THR A 136 4.22 -6.98 -5.60
CA THR A 136 4.44 -7.22 -4.18
C THR A 136 3.19 -6.90 -3.37
N VAL A 137 2.87 -7.77 -2.43
CA VAL A 137 1.85 -7.50 -1.39
C VAL A 137 2.53 -7.56 -0.04
N ILE A 138 2.34 -6.53 0.76
CA ILE A 138 2.78 -6.48 2.16
C ILE A 138 1.57 -6.39 3.08
N SER A 139 1.72 -6.88 4.29
CA SER A 139 0.77 -6.67 5.38
C SER A 139 1.55 -6.57 6.67
N VAL A 140 1.42 -5.44 7.36
CA VAL A 140 2.22 -5.09 8.54
C VAL A 140 1.33 -4.63 9.69
N CYS A 141 1.91 -4.34 10.85
CA CYS A 141 1.21 -3.79 12.01
C CYS A 141 0.03 -4.65 12.48
N ASP A 142 0.23 -5.95 12.52
CA ASP A 142 -0.77 -6.92 13.04
C ASP A 142 -2.10 -6.99 12.26
N SER A 143 -2.18 -6.44 11.05
CA SER A 143 -3.40 -6.41 10.25
C SER A 143 -4.00 -7.81 10.04
N LEU A 144 -3.16 -8.82 9.82
CA LEU A 144 -3.61 -10.22 9.68
C LEU A 144 -4.17 -10.82 10.97
N ASN A 145 -3.92 -10.23 12.14
CA ASN A 145 -4.46 -10.72 13.42
C ASN A 145 -5.96 -10.44 13.58
N TYR A 146 -6.54 -9.60 12.73
CA TYR A 146 -7.99 -9.38 12.68
C TYR A 146 -8.74 -10.51 11.96
N LEU A 147 -8.02 -11.40 11.28
CA LEU A 147 -8.57 -12.59 10.64
C LEU A 147 -8.80 -13.66 11.71
N VAL A 148 -10.05 -13.85 12.09
CA VAL A 148 -10.43 -14.74 13.21
C VAL A 148 -11.12 -16.03 12.77
N GLY A 149 -11.52 -16.14 11.51
CA GLY A 149 -12.12 -17.32 10.91
C GLY A 149 -11.09 -18.41 10.66
N GLU A 150 -11.50 -19.67 10.73
CA GLU A 150 -10.61 -20.84 10.60
C GLU A 150 -9.87 -20.89 9.25
N ASN A 151 -10.47 -20.31 8.19
CA ASN A 151 -9.89 -20.31 6.83
C ASN A 151 -9.57 -18.91 6.29
N ASP A 152 -9.71 -17.85 7.11
CA ASP A 152 -9.56 -16.47 6.64
C ASP A 152 -8.16 -16.23 6.06
N LEU A 153 -7.12 -16.68 6.73
CA LEU A 153 -5.74 -16.51 6.29
C LEU A 153 -5.48 -17.24 4.95
N GLU A 154 -6.02 -18.45 4.79
CA GLU A 154 -5.93 -19.20 3.53
C GLU A 154 -6.67 -18.47 2.41
N THR A 155 -7.83 -17.87 2.72
CA THR A 155 -8.60 -17.06 1.77
C THR A 155 -7.80 -15.87 1.29
N VAL A 156 -7.22 -15.08 2.20
CA VAL A 156 -6.39 -13.92 1.83
C VAL A 156 -5.21 -14.33 0.96
N PHE A 157 -4.45 -15.37 1.36
CA PHE A 157 -3.33 -15.85 0.55
C PHE A 157 -3.77 -16.37 -0.82
N SER A 158 -4.93 -17.00 -0.90
CA SER A 158 -5.47 -17.48 -2.18
C SER A 158 -5.86 -16.32 -3.10
N LEU A 159 -6.46 -15.25 -2.54
CA LEU A 159 -6.81 -14.05 -3.31
C LEU A 159 -5.56 -13.32 -3.82
N VAL A 160 -4.56 -13.15 -2.96
CA VAL A 160 -3.27 -12.53 -3.34
C VAL A 160 -2.54 -13.36 -4.41
N TYR A 161 -2.60 -14.69 -4.36
CA TYR A 161 -1.89 -15.57 -5.31
C TYR A 161 -2.63 -15.77 -6.64
N GLN A 162 -3.95 -15.62 -6.69
CA GLN A 162 -4.75 -15.85 -7.90
C GLN A 162 -4.55 -14.80 -8.99
N GLU A 163 -3.93 -13.70 -8.69
CA GLU A 163 -3.66 -12.60 -9.63
C GLU A 163 -2.48 -12.91 -10.60
N ASP A 164 -1.86 -14.10 -10.49
CA ASP A 164 -0.67 -14.49 -11.26
C ASP A 164 -0.98 -15.37 -12.50
N ILE A 165 -2.21 -15.32 -13.07
CA ILE A 165 -2.52 -16.11 -14.27
C ILE A 165 -2.89 -15.24 -15.45
#